data_8918809f7c8d7227091076866becc30b
#
_entry.id   8918809f7c8d7227091076866becc30b
#
_cell.length_a   1.000
_cell.length_b   1.000
_cell.length_c   1.000
_cell.angle_alpha   90.00
_cell.angle_beta   90.00
_cell.angle_gamma   90.00
#
_symmetry.space_group_name_H-M   'P 1'
#
loop_
_entity.id
_entity.type
_entity.pdbx_description
1 polymer ?
#
loop_
_entity_poly.entity_id
_entity_poly.type
_entity_poly.pdbx_seq_one_letter_code
_entity_poly.pdbx_strand_id
1 'polypeptide(L)'
;MAKKMTMADIANLSGVGKSTVSRYFNGGYVKDETRAKIQKVIEEYNYTPNAFARLNAKQSNVIGVVVPTLNSKITSRVITSIDRYLRGKGYTTLIQNSDHDIDQELQNIQRLIQLNADGILISSIAITKDHKELLKKAGIPVVVLTQDYEDGISIIYDDYHAGKTIGEYIGKKGHQKVGYIGVYETDK
;
A
#
# COMPACT_ATOMS: atom_id res chain seq x y z
N MET A 1 -15.31 16.61 -26.16
CA MET A 1 -14.71 16.51 -24.81
C MET A 1 -13.71 17.66 -24.67
N ALA A 2 -13.83 18.50 -23.65
CA ALA A 2 -12.85 19.57 -23.39
C ALA A 2 -11.50 18.93 -23.06
N LYS A 3 -10.42 19.41 -23.67
CA LYS A 3 -9.05 18.94 -23.42
C LYS A 3 -8.71 19.20 -21.95
N LYS A 4 -8.46 18.14 -21.18
CA LYS A 4 -8.09 18.25 -19.77
C LYS A 4 -6.74 18.97 -19.67
N MET A 5 -6.68 20.06 -18.90
CA MET A 5 -5.46 20.85 -18.69
C MET A 5 -4.35 19.98 -18.05
N THR A 6 -3.13 20.20 -18.47
CA THR A 6 -1.94 19.46 -18.03
C THR A 6 -0.94 20.37 -17.29
N MET A 7 0.05 19.79 -16.58
CA MET A 7 1.15 20.57 -16.00
C MET A 7 1.94 21.36 -17.07
N ALA A 8 1.98 20.88 -18.31
CA ALA A 8 2.63 21.61 -19.40
C ALA A 8 1.82 22.86 -19.80
N ASP A 9 0.50 22.77 -19.80
CA ASP A 9 -0.36 23.92 -20.08
C ASP A 9 -0.23 24.97 -18.97
N ILE A 10 -0.18 24.56 -17.69
CA ILE A 10 0.09 25.46 -16.55
C ILE A 10 1.46 26.14 -16.70
N ALA A 11 2.50 25.39 -17.08
CA ALA A 11 3.84 25.94 -17.30
C ALA A 11 3.84 27.03 -18.41
N ASN A 12 3.20 26.73 -19.53
CA ASN A 12 3.08 27.67 -20.64
C ASN A 12 2.31 28.94 -20.25
N LEU A 13 1.15 28.78 -19.59
CA LEU A 13 0.29 29.92 -19.18
C LEU A 13 0.92 30.80 -18.09
N SER A 14 1.67 30.20 -17.17
CA SER A 14 2.37 30.92 -16.11
C SER A 14 3.74 31.46 -16.53
N GLY A 15 4.22 31.13 -17.74
CA GLY A 15 5.50 31.60 -18.27
C GLY A 15 6.71 30.99 -17.54
N VAL A 16 6.59 29.77 -17.01
CA VAL A 16 7.66 29.09 -16.26
C VAL A 16 7.97 27.71 -16.84
N GLY A 17 9.10 27.14 -16.48
CA GLY A 17 9.47 25.80 -16.91
C GLY A 17 8.60 24.71 -16.25
N LYS A 18 8.32 23.61 -16.96
CA LYS A 18 7.56 22.44 -16.44
C LYS A 18 8.18 21.88 -15.14
N SER A 19 9.50 21.89 -15.00
CA SER A 19 10.21 21.50 -13.79
C SER A 19 9.91 22.40 -12.59
N THR A 20 9.68 23.70 -12.82
CA THR A 20 9.30 24.67 -11.78
C THR A 20 7.86 24.42 -11.31
N VAL A 21 6.93 24.13 -12.23
CA VAL A 21 5.55 23.74 -11.91
C VAL A 21 5.54 22.43 -11.13
N SER A 22 6.31 21.43 -11.56
CA SER A 22 6.46 20.17 -10.82
C SER A 22 7.00 20.39 -9.40
N ARG A 23 8.00 21.27 -9.25
CA ARG A 23 8.56 21.61 -7.94
C ARG A 23 7.55 22.33 -7.04
N TYR A 24 6.74 23.21 -7.60
CA TYR A 24 5.64 23.88 -6.89
C TYR A 24 4.66 22.88 -6.29
N PHE A 25 4.19 21.91 -7.09
CA PHE A 25 3.23 20.89 -6.65
C PHE A 25 3.81 19.87 -5.67
N ASN A 26 5.13 19.65 -5.71
CA ASN A 26 5.83 18.71 -4.81
C ASN A 26 6.37 19.39 -3.54
N GLY A 27 5.93 20.62 -3.23
CA GLY A 27 6.34 21.34 -2.01
C GLY A 27 7.78 21.83 -2.01
N GLY A 28 8.48 21.78 -3.15
CA GLY A 28 9.84 22.29 -3.28
C GLY A 28 9.89 23.82 -3.31
N TYR A 29 11.10 24.35 -3.13
CA TYR A 29 11.31 25.79 -3.14
C TYR A 29 11.04 26.40 -4.51
N VAL A 30 10.15 27.39 -4.56
CA VAL A 30 9.84 28.24 -5.72
C VAL A 30 9.77 29.68 -5.23
N LYS A 31 10.41 30.62 -5.93
CA LYS A 31 10.38 32.05 -5.58
C LYS A 31 8.93 32.54 -5.48
N ASP A 32 8.64 33.47 -4.56
CA ASP A 32 7.28 33.93 -4.27
C ASP A 32 6.58 34.53 -5.50
N GLU A 33 7.29 35.31 -6.30
CA GLU A 33 6.75 35.86 -7.55
C GLU A 33 6.34 34.75 -8.54
N THR A 34 7.15 33.70 -8.66
CA THR A 34 6.87 32.58 -9.53
C THR A 34 5.72 31.72 -8.97
N ARG A 35 5.67 31.55 -7.65
CA ARG A 35 4.58 30.89 -6.94
C ARG A 35 3.25 31.58 -7.21
N ALA A 36 3.22 32.93 -7.11
CA ALA A 36 2.01 33.70 -7.37
C ALA A 36 1.52 33.59 -8.84
N LYS A 37 2.44 33.55 -9.81
CA LYS A 37 2.10 33.32 -11.23
C LYS A 37 1.45 31.96 -11.46
N ILE A 38 2.03 30.92 -10.87
CA ILE A 38 1.49 29.53 -10.97
C ILE A 38 0.13 29.45 -10.28
N GLN A 39 0.01 30.00 -9.08
CA GLN A 39 -1.22 30.01 -8.29
C GLN A 39 -2.37 30.68 -9.04
N LYS A 40 -2.13 31.84 -9.63
CA LYS A 40 -3.13 32.59 -10.43
C LYS A 40 -3.69 31.71 -11.56
N VAL A 41 -2.83 31.01 -12.31
CA VAL A 41 -3.26 30.14 -13.41
C VAL A 41 -4.04 28.93 -12.88
N ILE A 42 -3.62 28.34 -11.75
CA ILE A 42 -4.33 27.23 -11.12
C ILE A 42 -5.76 27.65 -10.75
N GLU A 43 -5.94 28.81 -10.13
CA GLU A 43 -7.23 29.32 -9.71
C GLU A 43 -8.11 29.69 -10.91
N GLU A 44 -7.55 30.39 -11.91
CA GLU A 44 -8.28 30.80 -13.10
C GLU A 44 -8.86 29.62 -13.88
N TYR A 45 -8.09 28.51 -13.98
CA TYR A 45 -8.49 27.33 -14.74
C TYR A 45 -9.02 26.19 -13.87
N ASN A 46 -9.17 26.41 -12.57
CA ASN A 46 -9.58 25.41 -11.59
C ASN A 46 -8.81 24.09 -11.75
N TYR A 47 -7.46 24.24 -11.94
CA TYR A 47 -6.61 23.08 -12.23
C TYR A 47 -6.32 22.29 -10.97
N THR A 48 -6.66 21.00 -11.00
CA THR A 48 -6.24 20.06 -9.97
C THR A 48 -5.23 19.09 -10.57
N PRO A 49 -4.03 18.92 -9.97
CA PRO A 49 -3.06 17.96 -10.45
C PRO A 49 -3.66 16.56 -10.53
N ASN A 50 -3.42 15.89 -11.64
CA ASN A 50 -3.82 14.51 -11.75
C ASN A 50 -3.00 13.67 -10.76
N ALA A 51 -3.65 13.09 -9.75
CA ALA A 51 -2.99 12.22 -8.77
C ALA A 51 -2.24 11.07 -9.45
N PHE A 52 -2.78 10.55 -10.56
CA PHE A 52 -2.13 9.51 -11.37
C PHE A 52 -0.89 9.99 -12.13
N ALA A 53 -0.73 11.31 -12.37
CA ALA A 53 0.50 11.84 -12.96
C ALA A 53 1.71 11.72 -11.99
N ARG A 54 1.46 11.58 -10.70
CA ARG A 54 2.49 11.33 -9.68
C ARG A 54 3.05 9.90 -9.77
N LEU A 55 2.28 8.93 -10.28
CA LEU A 55 2.75 7.56 -10.47
C LEU A 55 3.93 7.46 -11.46
N ASN A 56 4.16 8.49 -12.28
CA ASN A 56 5.34 8.62 -13.14
C ASN A 56 6.48 9.43 -12.49
N ALA A 57 6.31 9.88 -11.25
CA ALA A 57 7.34 10.58 -10.49
C ALA A 57 8.25 9.57 -9.78
N LYS A 58 9.44 10.02 -9.37
CA LYS A 58 10.40 9.22 -8.58
C LYS A 58 9.80 8.74 -7.24
N GLN A 59 8.74 9.40 -6.75
CA GLN A 59 7.97 9.08 -5.56
C GLN A 59 6.49 9.29 -5.86
N SER A 60 5.68 8.22 -5.76
CA SER A 60 4.24 8.26 -6.06
C SER A 60 3.40 8.73 -4.88
N ASN A 61 3.91 8.61 -3.67
CA ASN A 61 3.20 8.71 -2.39
C ASN A 61 2.01 7.73 -2.30
N VAL A 62 2.15 6.56 -2.93
CA VAL A 62 1.16 5.48 -2.87
C VAL A 62 1.77 4.27 -2.19
N ILE A 63 1.07 3.73 -1.21
CA ILE A 63 1.36 2.43 -0.60
C ILE A 63 0.25 1.46 -1.01
N GLY A 64 0.66 0.34 -1.63
CA GLY A 64 -0.24 -0.76 -1.92
C GLY A 64 -0.54 -1.59 -0.68
N VAL A 65 -1.78 -2.03 -0.53
CA VAL A 65 -2.17 -3.00 0.50
C VAL A 65 -2.95 -4.12 -0.17
N VAL A 66 -2.38 -5.31 -0.19
CA VAL A 66 -3.00 -6.50 -0.76
C VAL A 66 -3.55 -7.35 0.38
N VAL A 67 -4.81 -7.74 0.28
CA VAL A 67 -5.51 -8.52 1.31
C VAL A 67 -6.33 -9.64 0.70
N PRO A 68 -6.49 -10.79 1.41
CA PRO A 68 -7.25 -11.92 0.90
C PRO A 68 -8.76 -11.66 0.89
N THR A 69 -9.26 -10.80 1.76
CA THR A 69 -10.67 -10.44 1.82
C THR A 69 -10.89 -9.11 2.51
N LEU A 70 -11.87 -8.35 2.03
CA LEU A 70 -12.37 -7.15 2.70
C LEU A 70 -13.52 -7.46 3.67
N ASN A 71 -14.13 -8.63 3.51
CA ASN A 71 -15.28 -9.07 4.32
C ASN A 71 -14.84 -9.74 5.64
N SER A 72 -13.90 -9.13 6.34
CA SER A 72 -13.41 -9.55 7.64
C SER A 72 -13.32 -8.37 8.59
N LYS A 73 -13.86 -8.52 9.80
CA LYS A 73 -13.76 -7.48 10.85
C LYS A 73 -12.30 -7.18 11.21
N ILE A 74 -11.44 -8.19 11.21
CA ILE A 74 -10.00 -8.03 11.51
C ILE A 74 -9.34 -7.26 10.38
N THR A 75 -9.48 -7.73 9.15
CA THR A 75 -8.91 -7.08 7.95
C THR A 75 -9.34 -5.61 7.85
N SER A 76 -10.64 -5.34 8.02
CA SER A 76 -11.17 -3.96 7.95
C SER A 76 -10.56 -3.04 9.01
N ARG A 77 -10.35 -3.53 10.24
CA ARG A 77 -9.71 -2.76 11.33
C ARG A 77 -8.24 -2.51 11.05
N VAL A 78 -7.52 -3.51 10.56
CA VAL A 78 -6.10 -3.39 10.18
C VAL A 78 -5.94 -2.37 9.06
N ILE A 79 -6.70 -2.51 7.97
CA ILE A 79 -6.67 -1.57 6.83
C ILE A 79 -6.99 -0.15 7.29
N THR A 80 -8.02 0.04 8.11
CA THR A 80 -8.39 1.37 8.62
C THR A 80 -7.25 2.00 9.42
N SER A 81 -6.53 1.21 10.21
CA SER A 81 -5.41 1.69 11.01
C SER A 81 -4.20 2.05 10.14
N ILE A 82 -3.90 1.22 9.14
CA ILE A 82 -2.85 1.45 8.15
C ILE A 82 -3.14 2.75 7.37
N ASP A 83 -4.36 2.87 6.81
CA ASP A 83 -4.77 4.05 6.04
C ASP A 83 -4.67 5.34 6.86
N ARG A 84 -5.17 5.32 8.10
CA ARG A 84 -5.08 6.49 8.99
C ARG A 84 -3.64 6.92 9.23
N TYR A 85 -2.75 5.97 9.48
CA TYR A 85 -1.33 6.26 9.71
C TYR A 85 -0.66 6.81 8.45
N LEU A 86 -0.83 6.13 7.32
CA LEU A 86 -0.23 6.50 6.04
C LEU A 86 -0.72 7.87 5.56
N ARG A 87 -2.01 8.14 5.68
CA ARG A 87 -2.59 9.45 5.36
C ARG A 87 -1.99 10.57 6.20
N GLY A 88 -1.74 10.33 7.49
CA GLY A 88 -1.04 11.29 8.36
C GLY A 88 0.41 11.55 7.94
N LYS A 89 1.00 10.67 7.12
CA LYS A 89 2.34 10.81 6.52
C LYS A 89 2.31 11.31 5.07
N GLY A 90 1.13 11.66 4.53
CA GLY A 90 0.99 12.15 3.16
C GLY A 90 0.91 11.06 2.08
N TYR A 91 0.76 9.80 2.47
CA TYR A 91 0.58 8.68 1.55
C TYR A 91 -0.89 8.42 1.24
N THR A 92 -1.15 7.91 0.05
CA THR A 92 -2.45 7.35 -0.36
C THR A 92 -2.38 5.84 -0.28
N THR A 93 -3.35 5.22 0.37
CA THR A 93 -3.46 3.76 0.45
C THR A 93 -4.23 3.23 -0.76
N LEU A 94 -3.63 2.31 -1.52
CA LEU A 94 -4.30 1.62 -2.62
C LEU A 94 -4.54 0.16 -2.25
N ILE A 95 -5.81 -0.16 -1.95
CA ILE A 95 -6.21 -1.48 -1.47
C ILE A 95 -6.57 -2.37 -2.66
N GLN A 96 -6.03 -3.60 -2.66
CA GLN A 96 -6.29 -4.65 -3.64
C GLN A 96 -6.80 -5.89 -2.90
N ASN A 97 -8.01 -6.34 -3.26
CA ASN A 97 -8.59 -7.59 -2.76
C ASN A 97 -8.23 -8.75 -3.69
N SER A 98 -7.70 -9.85 -3.14
CA SER A 98 -7.39 -11.06 -3.92
C SER A 98 -8.47 -12.12 -3.85
N ASP A 99 -9.45 -11.96 -2.97
CA ASP A 99 -10.58 -12.89 -2.78
C ASP A 99 -10.14 -14.35 -2.53
N HIS A 100 -9.08 -14.51 -1.71
CA HIS A 100 -8.42 -15.80 -1.42
C HIS A 100 -7.83 -16.51 -2.66
N ASP A 101 -7.64 -15.81 -3.76
CA ASP A 101 -7.06 -16.33 -5.00
C ASP A 101 -5.59 -15.89 -5.10
N ILE A 102 -4.67 -16.86 -5.13
CA ILE A 102 -3.22 -16.64 -5.20
C ILE A 102 -2.82 -15.99 -6.52
N ASP A 103 -3.41 -16.40 -7.64
CA ASP A 103 -3.08 -15.83 -8.95
C ASP A 103 -3.55 -14.38 -9.03
N GLN A 104 -4.72 -14.08 -8.49
CA GLN A 104 -5.21 -12.70 -8.36
C GLN A 104 -4.32 -11.87 -7.44
N GLU A 105 -3.81 -12.46 -6.35
CA GLU A 105 -2.88 -11.79 -5.43
C GLU A 105 -1.58 -11.40 -6.14
N LEU A 106 -0.97 -12.33 -6.87
CA LEU A 106 0.24 -12.08 -7.66
C LEU A 106 0.01 -10.99 -8.72
N GLN A 107 -1.13 -11.02 -9.42
CA GLN A 107 -1.50 -9.97 -10.36
C GLN A 107 -1.67 -8.60 -9.68
N ASN A 108 -2.27 -8.57 -8.50
CA ASN A 108 -2.44 -7.35 -7.72
C ASN A 108 -1.09 -6.74 -7.31
N ILE A 109 -0.16 -7.58 -6.83
CA ILE A 109 1.21 -7.16 -6.51
C ILE A 109 1.89 -6.59 -7.75
N GLN A 110 1.82 -7.29 -8.89
CA GLN A 110 2.43 -6.85 -10.14
C GLN A 110 1.86 -5.50 -10.61
N ARG A 111 0.54 -5.30 -10.50
CA ARG A 111 -0.11 -4.02 -10.83
C ARG A 111 0.40 -2.88 -9.95
N LEU A 112 0.57 -3.10 -8.63
CA LEU A 112 1.11 -2.10 -7.73
C LEU A 112 2.54 -1.71 -8.06
N ILE A 113 3.38 -2.69 -8.46
CA ILE A 113 4.75 -2.44 -8.95
C ILE A 113 4.70 -1.60 -10.23
N GLN A 114 3.85 -1.95 -11.20
CA GLN A 114 3.67 -1.21 -12.45
C GLN A 114 3.13 0.22 -12.24
N LEU A 115 2.35 0.42 -11.19
CA LEU A 115 1.86 1.73 -10.76
C LEU A 115 2.90 2.54 -9.99
N ASN A 116 4.16 2.06 -9.88
CA ASN A 116 5.22 2.69 -9.10
C ASN A 116 4.81 3.00 -7.66
N ALA A 117 4.11 2.08 -6.99
CA ALA A 117 3.87 2.21 -5.55
C ALA A 117 5.21 2.35 -4.81
N ASP A 118 5.27 3.20 -3.79
CA ASP A 118 6.50 3.42 -3.01
C ASP A 118 6.78 2.26 -2.03
N GLY A 119 5.80 1.41 -1.80
CA GLY A 119 5.90 0.20 -1.00
C GLY A 119 4.62 -0.61 -1.02
N ILE A 120 4.69 -1.87 -0.59
CA ILE A 120 3.56 -2.80 -0.56
C ILE A 120 3.48 -3.48 0.79
N LEU A 121 2.28 -3.53 1.37
CA LEU A 121 1.90 -4.38 2.50
C LEU A 121 1.06 -5.53 1.97
N ILE A 122 1.41 -6.77 2.31
CA ILE A 122 0.73 -7.96 1.83
C ILE A 122 0.25 -8.78 3.03
N SER A 123 -1.07 -9.01 3.12
CA SER A 123 -1.64 -10.04 3.98
C SER A 123 -2.05 -11.18 3.08
N SER A 124 -1.26 -12.23 3.03
CA SER A 124 -1.47 -13.40 2.18
C SER A 124 -1.98 -14.59 2.98
N ILE A 125 -2.68 -15.50 2.32
CA ILE A 125 -3.02 -16.82 2.88
C ILE A 125 -1.83 -17.78 2.85
N ALA A 126 -0.92 -17.61 1.87
CA ALA A 126 0.31 -18.40 1.77
C ALA A 126 1.35 -17.67 0.90
N ILE A 127 2.60 -17.63 1.35
CA ILE A 127 3.72 -17.11 0.55
C ILE A 127 4.31 -18.24 -0.29
N THR A 128 3.93 -18.30 -1.56
CA THR A 128 4.40 -19.30 -2.52
C THR A 128 5.76 -18.95 -3.09
N LYS A 129 6.35 -19.87 -3.86
CA LYS A 129 7.58 -19.63 -4.60
C LYS A 129 7.45 -18.44 -5.58
N ASP A 130 6.30 -18.33 -6.25
CA ASP A 130 6.04 -17.24 -7.21
C ASP A 130 5.97 -15.88 -6.50
N HIS A 131 5.40 -15.82 -5.29
CA HIS A 131 5.49 -14.63 -4.44
C HIS A 131 6.93 -14.25 -4.17
N LYS A 132 7.76 -15.19 -3.68
CA LYS A 132 9.19 -14.93 -3.38
C LYS A 132 9.93 -14.39 -4.59
N GLU A 133 9.72 -14.97 -5.77
CA GLU A 133 10.33 -14.50 -7.01
C GLU A 133 9.86 -13.09 -7.42
N LEU A 134 8.56 -12.83 -7.32
CA LEU A 134 7.98 -11.53 -7.68
C LEU A 134 8.45 -10.43 -6.72
N LEU A 135 8.39 -10.69 -5.40
CA LEU A 135 8.79 -9.74 -4.37
C LEU A 135 10.27 -9.41 -4.43
N LYS A 136 11.13 -10.39 -4.69
CA LYS A 136 12.57 -10.18 -4.89
C LYS A 136 12.87 -9.26 -6.08
N LYS A 137 12.05 -9.31 -7.13
CA LYS A 137 12.19 -8.48 -8.34
C LYS A 137 11.49 -7.12 -8.22
N ALA A 138 10.68 -6.91 -7.18
CA ALA A 138 9.83 -5.72 -7.06
C ALA A 138 10.61 -4.39 -7.02
N GLY A 139 11.82 -4.40 -6.44
CA GLY A 139 12.67 -3.20 -6.35
C GLY A 139 12.14 -2.11 -5.42
N ILE A 140 11.06 -2.39 -4.66
CA ILE A 140 10.41 -1.50 -3.70
C ILE A 140 10.25 -2.22 -2.35
N PRO A 141 10.16 -1.51 -1.22
CA PRO A 141 9.94 -2.11 0.09
C PRO A 141 8.64 -2.92 0.13
N VAL A 142 8.73 -4.15 0.64
CA VAL A 142 7.58 -5.02 0.86
C VAL A 142 7.59 -5.51 2.31
N VAL A 143 6.43 -5.48 2.95
CA VAL A 143 6.20 -6.06 4.28
C VAL A 143 5.08 -7.08 4.18
N VAL A 144 5.37 -8.31 4.58
CA VAL A 144 4.39 -9.39 4.67
C VAL A 144 3.76 -9.38 6.05
N LEU A 145 2.43 -9.46 6.09
CA LEU A 145 1.64 -9.49 7.32
C LEU A 145 1.07 -10.88 7.53
N THR A 146 1.11 -11.37 8.76
CA THR A 146 0.51 -12.63 9.21
C THR A 146 1.16 -13.91 8.70
N GLN A 147 2.09 -13.83 7.77
CA GLN A 147 2.86 -14.96 7.25
C GLN A 147 4.35 -14.72 7.45
N ASP A 148 5.10 -15.79 7.67
CA ASP A 148 6.56 -15.69 7.73
C ASP A 148 7.15 -15.55 6.33
N TYR A 149 8.12 -14.63 6.21
CA TYR A 149 8.80 -14.33 4.95
C TYR A 149 10.30 -14.17 5.21
N GLU A 150 11.04 -15.26 5.08
CA GLU A 150 12.48 -15.33 5.38
C GLU A 150 13.33 -14.38 4.55
N ASP A 151 12.91 -14.06 3.30
CA ASP A 151 13.67 -13.22 2.36
C ASP A 151 13.41 -11.70 2.56
N GLY A 152 12.66 -11.29 3.59
CA GLY A 152 12.30 -9.88 3.76
C GLY A 152 11.78 -9.53 5.15
N ILE A 153 10.87 -8.57 5.20
CA ILE A 153 10.25 -8.09 6.44
C ILE A 153 8.88 -8.73 6.59
N SER A 154 8.66 -9.41 7.72
CA SER A 154 7.34 -9.93 8.11
C SER A 154 6.92 -9.44 9.48
N ILE A 155 5.61 -9.31 9.66
CA ILE A 155 4.97 -9.03 10.94
C ILE A 155 4.00 -10.18 11.20
N ILE A 156 4.34 -11.03 12.16
CA ILE A 156 3.59 -12.24 12.52
C ILE A 156 3.03 -12.13 13.93
N TYR A 157 2.02 -12.93 14.22
CA TYR A 157 1.56 -13.17 15.58
C TYR A 157 2.42 -14.24 16.23
N ASP A 158 2.58 -14.18 17.56
CA ASP A 158 3.20 -15.25 18.33
C ASP A 158 2.17 -16.34 18.67
N ASP A 159 1.67 -16.99 17.62
CA ASP A 159 0.62 -18.02 17.72
C ASP A 159 1.11 -19.27 18.44
N TYR A 160 2.42 -19.57 18.32
CA TYR A 160 3.03 -20.69 19.04
C TYR A 160 2.95 -20.47 20.56
N HIS A 161 3.33 -19.28 21.04
CA HIS A 161 3.28 -18.96 22.46
C HIS A 161 1.84 -18.89 22.97
N ALA A 162 0.93 -18.33 22.17
CA ALA A 162 -0.49 -18.30 22.49
C ALA A 162 -1.06 -19.72 22.64
N GLY A 163 -0.80 -20.61 21.67
CA GLY A 163 -1.21 -22.01 21.70
C GLY A 163 -0.63 -22.77 22.89
N LYS A 164 0.67 -22.59 23.16
CA LYS A 164 1.35 -23.17 24.30
C LYS A 164 0.72 -22.73 25.63
N THR A 165 0.46 -21.44 25.79
CA THR A 165 -0.16 -20.86 27.00
C THR A 165 -1.54 -21.46 27.26
N ILE A 166 -2.35 -21.61 26.22
CA ILE A 166 -3.68 -22.23 26.31
C ILE A 166 -3.55 -23.73 26.68
N GLY A 167 -2.63 -24.45 26.04
CA GLY A 167 -2.38 -25.87 26.34
C GLY A 167 -1.95 -26.08 27.78
N GLU A 168 -1.03 -25.27 28.28
CA GLU A 168 -0.59 -25.30 29.70
C GLU A 168 -1.75 -25.00 30.66
N TYR A 169 -2.58 -24.00 30.34
CA TYR A 169 -3.75 -23.68 31.16
C TYR A 169 -4.74 -24.84 31.23
N ILE A 170 -5.05 -25.47 30.12
CA ILE A 170 -5.95 -26.63 30.05
C ILE A 170 -5.38 -27.81 30.87
N GLY A 171 -4.07 -28.08 30.72
CA GLY A 171 -3.38 -29.10 31.49
C GLY A 171 -3.41 -28.86 33.00
N LYS A 172 -3.15 -27.62 33.43
CA LYS A 172 -3.23 -27.23 34.86
C LYS A 172 -4.64 -27.39 35.44
N LYS A 173 -5.69 -27.33 34.61
CA LYS A 173 -7.08 -27.60 35.02
C LYS A 173 -7.42 -29.09 35.10
N GLY A 174 -6.49 -29.98 34.77
CA GLY A 174 -6.65 -31.44 34.86
C GLY A 174 -7.40 -32.05 33.68
N HIS A 175 -7.63 -31.28 32.59
CA HIS A 175 -8.30 -31.86 31.40
C HIS A 175 -7.37 -32.82 30.65
N GLN A 176 -7.83 -34.05 30.41
CA GLN A 176 -7.08 -35.08 29.68
C GLN A 176 -7.57 -35.28 28.24
N LYS A 177 -8.77 -34.82 27.92
CA LYS A 177 -9.38 -34.91 26.59
C LYS A 177 -9.72 -33.52 26.12
N VAL A 178 -9.11 -33.11 25.02
CA VAL A 178 -9.25 -31.77 24.45
C VAL A 178 -9.65 -31.89 22.98
N GLY A 179 -10.70 -31.19 22.57
CA GLY A 179 -11.06 -31.04 21.17
C GLY A 179 -10.44 -29.77 20.63
N TYR A 180 -9.91 -29.82 19.41
CA TYR A 180 -9.38 -28.66 18.68
C TYR A 180 -10.14 -28.46 17.38
N ILE A 181 -10.58 -27.24 17.14
CA ILE A 181 -11.18 -26.79 15.89
C ILE A 181 -10.28 -25.70 15.35
N GLY A 182 -9.67 -25.91 14.20
CA GLY A 182 -8.73 -25.00 13.58
C GLY A 182 -9.00 -24.79 12.09
N VAL A 183 -8.14 -24.03 11.46
CA VAL A 183 -8.12 -23.81 10.01
C VAL A 183 -7.48 -24.99 9.28
N TYR A 184 -7.60 -25.05 7.96
CA TYR A 184 -6.97 -26.07 7.13
C TYR A 184 -5.44 -25.92 7.14
N GLU A 185 -4.71 -27.05 6.92
CA GLU A 185 -3.23 -27.04 6.87
C GLU A 185 -2.64 -26.14 5.77
N THR A 186 -3.42 -25.84 4.76
CA THR A 186 -3.04 -24.92 3.66
C THR A 186 -3.09 -23.44 4.05
N ASP A 187 -3.69 -23.11 5.19
CA ASP A 187 -3.80 -21.75 5.72
C ASP A 187 -2.67 -21.52 6.76
N LYS A 188 -1.41 -21.60 6.27
CA LYS A 188 -0.19 -21.43 7.07
C LYS A 188 0.48 -20.10 6.80
#